data_1b01c0f0703de4f357fe6d9b2f43ba60
#
_entry.id   1b01c0f0703de4f357fe6d9b2f43ba60
#
_cell.length_a   1.000
_cell.length_b   1.000
_cell.length_c   1.000
_cell.angle_alpha   90.00
_cell.angle_beta   90.00
_cell.angle_gamma   90.00
#
_symmetry.space_group_name_H-M   'P 1'
#
loop_
_entity.id
_entity.type
_entity.pdbx_description
1 polymer ?
#
loop_
_entity_poly.entity_id
_entity_poly.type
_entity_poly.pdbx_seq_one_letter_code
_entity_poly.pdbx_strand_id
1 'polypeptide(L)'
;MAKYRTAQAAELLGVSSDTIRRWAETGRLISTVGKDGRRYFDGEALAKGAIASAASVKPKSPRAQSTRNRFVGIVTRVVKDKVVAQVEIQAGPHRFVSLITREAADELELAPGVVVDAVIKATNVSVEIPDKF
;
A
#
# COMPACT_ATOMS: atom_id res chain seq x y z
N MET A 1 12.76 -16.83 -12.92
CA MET A 1 12.59 -15.77 -11.93
C MET A 1 12.03 -14.52 -12.59
N ALA A 2 11.10 -13.86 -11.95
CA ALA A 2 10.49 -12.65 -12.48
C ALA A 2 11.50 -11.50 -12.53
N LYS A 3 11.53 -10.80 -13.65
CA LYS A 3 12.37 -9.61 -13.84
C LYS A 3 11.48 -8.45 -14.24
N TYR A 4 11.76 -7.30 -13.68
CA TYR A 4 10.96 -6.09 -13.87
C TYR A 4 11.79 -4.96 -14.42
N ARG A 5 11.17 -4.13 -15.25
CA ARG A 5 11.77 -2.92 -15.77
C ARG A 5 11.60 -1.77 -14.79
N THR A 6 12.32 -0.69 -15.03
CA THR A 6 12.31 0.50 -14.13
C THR A 6 10.90 1.02 -13.84
N ALA A 7 10.05 1.14 -14.85
CA ALA A 7 8.68 1.63 -14.66
C ALA A 7 7.83 0.68 -13.80
N GLN A 8 7.99 -0.63 -14.00
CA GLN A 8 7.29 -1.63 -13.21
C GLN A 8 7.78 -1.64 -11.76
N ALA A 9 9.08 -1.52 -11.55
CA ALA A 9 9.67 -1.42 -10.21
C ALA A 9 9.15 -0.18 -9.47
N ALA A 10 9.05 0.96 -10.16
CA ALA A 10 8.51 2.19 -9.62
C ALA A 10 7.06 2.02 -9.16
N GLU A 11 6.22 1.40 -9.99
CA GLU A 11 4.83 1.11 -9.67
C GLU A 11 4.72 0.18 -8.45
N LEU A 12 5.50 -0.91 -8.43
CA LEU A 12 5.49 -1.88 -7.33
C LEU A 12 5.92 -1.27 -6.00
N LEU A 13 6.92 -0.41 -6.00
CA LEU A 13 7.45 0.21 -4.78
C LEU A 13 6.78 1.54 -4.43
N GLY A 14 5.87 2.03 -5.26
CA GLY A 14 5.14 3.27 -5.01
C GLY A 14 6.01 4.53 -5.03
N VAL A 15 7.04 4.54 -5.87
CA VAL A 15 7.99 5.66 -6.04
C VAL A 15 8.11 6.04 -7.51
N SER A 16 8.78 7.15 -7.80
CA SER A 16 9.03 7.57 -9.18
C SER A 16 10.10 6.71 -9.86
N SER A 17 10.06 6.67 -11.19
CA SER A 17 11.12 6.01 -11.99
C SER A 17 12.49 6.62 -11.74
N ASP A 18 12.57 7.93 -11.51
CA ASP A 18 13.83 8.61 -11.18
C ASP A 18 14.38 8.14 -9.83
N THR A 19 13.52 7.91 -8.85
CA THR A 19 13.90 7.34 -7.56
C THR A 19 14.48 5.94 -7.74
N ILE A 20 13.86 5.09 -8.55
CA ILE A 20 14.36 3.73 -8.86
C ILE A 20 15.73 3.80 -9.53
N ARG A 21 15.91 4.67 -10.53
CA ARG A 21 17.21 4.85 -11.20
C ARG A 21 18.29 5.27 -10.21
N ARG A 22 18.00 6.23 -9.35
CA ARG A 22 18.93 6.70 -8.32
C ARG A 22 19.30 5.60 -7.35
N TRP A 23 18.36 4.80 -6.90
CA TRP A 23 18.62 3.67 -6.01
C TRP A 23 19.46 2.59 -6.69
N ALA A 24 19.28 2.36 -7.98
CA ALA A 24 20.10 1.44 -8.75
C ALA A 24 21.55 1.95 -8.90
N GLU A 25 21.71 3.24 -9.16
CA GLU A 25 23.03 3.88 -9.31
C GLU A 25 23.82 3.90 -7.99
N THR A 26 23.15 4.09 -6.87
CA THR A 26 23.77 4.11 -5.54
C THR A 26 23.97 2.73 -4.92
N GLY A 27 23.52 1.67 -5.60
CA GLY A 27 23.62 0.30 -5.09
C GLY A 27 22.56 -0.10 -4.08
N ARG A 28 21.59 0.77 -3.80
CA ARG A 28 20.48 0.49 -2.88
C ARG A 28 19.53 -0.57 -3.44
N LEU A 29 19.34 -0.60 -4.76
CA LEU A 29 18.66 -1.66 -5.48
C LEU A 29 19.63 -2.33 -6.45
N ILE A 30 19.72 -3.64 -6.38
CA ILE A 30 20.52 -4.42 -7.31
C ILE A 30 19.79 -4.52 -8.64
N SER A 31 20.47 -4.17 -9.72
CA SER A 31 19.93 -4.23 -11.06
C SER A 31 20.96 -4.82 -12.03
N THR A 32 20.47 -5.33 -13.16
CA THR A 32 21.30 -5.81 -14.26
C THR A 32 20.91 -5.08 -15.54
N VAL A 33 21.88 -4.88 -16.42
CA VAL A 33 21.63 -4.34 -17.76
C VAL A 33 21.52 -5.52 -18.72
N GLY A 34 20.38 -5.61 -19.42
CA GLY A 34 20.15 -6.67 -20.39
C GLY A 34 20.92 -6.46 -21.68
N LYS A 35 20.88 -7.45 -22.57
CA LYS A 35 21.51 -7.40 -23.90
C LYS A 35 20.92 -6.28 -24.78
N ASP A 36 19.70 -5.85 -24.47
CA ASP A 36 19.00 -4.75 -25.13
C ASP A 36 19.40 -3.35 -24.59
N GLY A 37 20.36 -3.28 -23.67
CA GLY A 37 20.81 -2.05 -23.03
C GLY A 37 19.86 -1.51 -21.95
N ARG A 38 18.81 -2.24 -21.63
CA ARG A 38 17.82 -1.84 -20.65
C ARG A 38 18.10 -2.41 -19.26
N ARG A 39 17.74 -1.66 -18.25
CA ARG A 39 17.90 -2.06 -16.86
C ARG A 39 16.75 -2.96 -16.40
N TYR A 40 17.11 -4.03 -15.71
CA TYR A 40 16.16 -4.99 -15.14
C TYR A 40 16.42 -5.20 -13.66
N PHE A 41 15.36 -5.45 -12.92
CA PHE A 41 15.39 -5.72 -11.49
C PHE A 41 14.83 -7.12 -11.25
N ASP A 42 15.55 -7.91 -10.49
CA ASP A 42 15.07 -9.21 -10.02
C ASP A 42 13.97 -9.02 -8.97
N GLY A 43 12.93 -9.85 -9.03
CA GLY A 43 11.79 -9.77 -8.10
C GLY A 43 12.19 -9.89 -6.65
N GLU A 44 13.15 -10.76 -6.33
CA GLU A 44 13.65 -10.92 -4.96
C GLU A 44 14.38 -9.65 -4.48
N ALA A 45 15.18 -9.03 -5.32
CA ALA A 45 15.85 -7.77 -5.00
C ALA A 45 14.83 -6.64 -4.76
N LEU A 46 13.76 -6.58 -5.55
CA LEU A 46 12.67 -5.63 -5.34
C LEU A 46 11.93 -5.88 -4.03
N ALA A 47 11.68 -7.12 -3.68
CA ALA A 47 11.02 -7.47 -2.42
C ALA A 47 11.85 -7.00 -1.22
N LYS A 48 13.16 -7.20 -1.24
CA LYS A 48 14.09 -6.70 -0.21
C LYS A 48 14.09 -5.16 -0.15
N GLY A 49 14.10 -4.51 -1.31
CA GLY A 49 14.04 -3.06 -1.42
C GLY A 49 12.74 -2.49 -0.86
N ALA A 50 11.62 -3.15 -1.11
CA ALA A 50 10.31 -2.78 -0.60
C ALA A 50 10.28 -2.80 0.95
N ILE A 51 10.81 -3.85 1.55
CA ILE A 51 10.90 -3.98 3.01
C ILE A 51 11.77 -2.86 3.60
N ALA A 52 12.94 -2.60 3.00
CA ALA A 52 13.86 -1.56 3.46
C ALA A 52 13.25 -0.15 3.35
N SER A 53 12.48 0.11 2.29
CA SER A 53 11.81 1.41 2.07
C SER A 53 10.65 1.62 3.04
N ALA A 54 9.93 0.57 3.40
CA ALA A 54 8.81 0.62 4.32
C ALA A 54 9.24 0.79 5.79
N ALA A 55 10.49 0.53 6.12
CA ALA A 55 10.99 0.56 7.50
C ALA A 55 10.90 1.94 8.18
N SER A 56 10.74 3.01 7.42
CA SER A 56 10.62 4.38 7.96
C SER A 56 9.21 4.75 8.41
N VAL A 57 8.19 3.97 8.05
CA VAL A 57 6.80 4.24 8.41
C VAL A 57 6.24 3.05 9.17
N LYS A 58 6.49 3.01 10.48
CA LYS A 58 5.88 2.01 11.35
C LYS A 58 4.56 2.56 11.90
N PRO A 59 3.42 1.94 11.57
CA PRO A 59 2.17 2.32 12.21
C PRO A 59 2.26 2.07 13.71
N LYS A 60 1.75 3.01 14.50
CA LYS A 60 1.62 2.81 15.95
C LYS A 60 0.53 1.77 16.19
N SER A 61 0.92 0.55 16.46
CA SER A 61 -0.02 -0.53 16.76
C SER A 61 -0.55 -0.43 18.19
N PRO A 62 -1.83 -0.74 18.42
CA PRO A 62 -2.33 -1.00 19.76
C PRO A 62 -1.54 -2.13 20.41
N ARG A 63 -1.53 -2.14 21.74
CA ARG A 63 -0.67 -3.00 22.56
C ARG A 63 -0.89 -4.51 22.31
N ALA A 64 -2.10 -4.95 21.93
CA ALA A 64 -2.41 -6.35 21.65
C ALA A 64 -3.61 -6.45 20.71
N GLN A 65 -3.42 -7.06 19.56
CA GLN A 65 -4.49 -7.35 18.61
C GLN A 65 -4.08 -8.44 17.63
N SER A 66 -5.05 -9.13 17.09
CA SER A 66 -4.85 -10.17 16.08
C SER A 66 -4.75 -9.61 14.65
N THR A 67 -5.08 -8.37 14.46
CA THR A 67 -5.04 -7.71 13.15
C THR A 67 -3.60 -7.46 12.70
N ARG A 68 -3.27 -7.83 11.47
CA ARG A 68 -1.92 -7.70 10.90
C ARG A 68 -1.81 -6.62 9.84
N ASN A 69 -2.93 -6.19 9.26
CA ASN A 69 -2.96 -5.24 8.16
C ASN A 69 -3.55 -3.91 8.64
N ARG A 70 -2.72 -2.86 8.65
CA ARG A 70 -3.10 -1.53 9.13
C ARG A 70 -2.54 -0.47 8.20
N PHE A 71 -3.41 0.41 7.72
CA PHE A 71 -3.05 1.48 6.81
C PHE A 71 -3.58 2.80 7.33
N VAL A 72 -2.70 3.73 7.61
CA VAL A 72 -3.09 5.09 8.00
C VAL A 72 -3.57 5.85 6.78
N GLY A 73 -4.74 6.43 6.84
CA GLY A 73 -5.31 7.18 5.74
C GLY A 73 -6.23 8.30 6.20
N ILE A 74 -6.80 8.97 5.23
CA ILE A 74 -7.74 10.06 5.45
C ILE A 74 -9.09 9.70 4.84
N VAL A 75 -10.16 9.97 5.58
CA VAL A 75 -11.52 9.80 5.07
C VAL A 75 -11.76 10.82 3.96
N THR A 76 -12.21 10.35 2.81
CA THR A 76 -12.53 11.21 1.66
C THR A 76 -14.02 11.35 1.42
N ARG A 77 -14.81 10.34 1.81
CA ARG A 77 -16.25 10.35 1.61
C ARG A 77 -16.95 9.47 2.65
N VAL A 78 -18.10 9.93 3.12
CA VAL A 78 -19.00 9.13 3.99
C VAL A 78 -20.42 9.24 3.43
N VAL A 79 -21.02 8.10 3.14
CA VAL A 79 -22.41 8.01 2.70
C VAL A 79 -23.18 7.20 3.73
N LYS A 80 -24.22 7.77 4.29
CA LYS A 80 -25.02 7.15 5.37
C LYS A 80 -26.46 6.97 4.95
N ASP A 81 -27.04 5.84 5.33
CA ASP A 81 -28.49 5.69 5.44
C ASP A 81 -28.84 5.48 6.92
N LYS A 82 -30.05 4.94 7.20
CA LYS A 82 -30.50 4.75 8.58
C LYS A 82 -29.74 3.67 9.35
N VAL A 83 -29.15 2.72 8.65
CA VAL A 83 -28.57 1.49 9.23
C VAL A 83 -27.08 1.36 8.96
N VAL A 84 -26.62 1.68 7.76
CA VAL A 84 -25.24 1.49 7.33
C VAL A 84 -24.59 2.79 6.87
N ALA A 85 -23.28 2.77 6.87
CA ALA A 85 -22.45 3.85 6.31
C ALA A 85 -21.35 3.25 5.46
N GLN A 86 -21.14 3.84 4.29
CA GLN A 86 -20.00 3.54 3.43
C GLN A 86 -18.95 4.62 3.64
N VAL A 87 -17.75 4.22 4.01
CA VAL A 87 -16.62 5.12 4.27
C VAL A 87 -15.54 4.86 3.25
N GLU A 88 -15.13 5.89 2.54
CA GLU A 88 -14.01 5.82 1.62
C GLU A 88 -12.78 6.47 2.28
N ILE A 89 -11.65 5.77 2.19
CA ILE A 89 -10.40 6.15 2.82
C ILE A 89 -9.30 6.14 1.76
N GLN A 90 -8.49 7.20 1.74
CA GLN A 90 -7.29 7.24 0.92
C GLN A 90 -6.07 7.05 1.79
N ALA A 91 -5.33 5.96 1.59
CA ALA A 91 -4.09 5.64 2.30
C ALA A 91 -2.94 5.58 1.27
N GLY A 92 -2.17 6.66 1.18
CA GLY A 92 -1.19 6.82 0.10
C GLY A 92 -1.87 6.72 -1.26
N PRO A 93 -1.39 5.88 -2.20
CA PRO A 93 -2.02 5.70 -3.50
C PRO A 93 -3.21 4.73 -3.46
N HIS A 94 -3.57 4.19 -2.30
CA HIS A 94 -4.57 3.14 -2.17
C HIS A 94 -5.90 3.67 -1.65
N ARG A 95 -6.98 3.26 -2.31
CA ARG A 95 -8.34 3.56 -1.91
C ARG A 95 -8.92 2.35 -1.17
N PHE A 96 -9.45 2.58 0.02
CA PHE A 96 -10.17 1.58 0.79
C PHE A 96 -11.64 1.97 0.90
N VAL A 97 -12.52 1.00 0.80
CA VAL A 97 -13.95 1.18 1.02
C VAL A 97 -14.35 0.28 2.19
N SER A 98 -14.95 0.88 3.19
CA SER A 98 -15.47 0.19 4.37
C SER A 98 -16.98 0.35 4.47
N LEU A 99 -17.66 -0.74 4.74
CA LEU A 99 -19.09 -0.72 5.05
C LEU A 99 -19.25 -1.06 6.54
N ILE A 100 -19.72 -0.09 7.31
CA ILE A 100 -19.89 -0.20 8.75
C ILE A 100 -21.33 0.21 9.14
N THR A 101 -21.71 -0.01 10.37
CA THR A 101 -22.99 0.48 10.84
C THR A 101 -22.97 2.02 10.93
N ARG A 102 -24.11 2.64 10.68
CA ARG A 102 -24.27 4.08 10.87
C ARG A 102 -23.90 4.50 12.30
N GLU A 103 -24.32 3.71 13.28
CA GLU A 103 -23.99 3.94 14.69
C GLU A 103 -22.47 4.03 14.90
N ALA A 104 -21.70 3.10 14.34
CA ALA A 104 -20.24 3.12 14.43
C ALA A 104 -19.64 4.37 13.76
N ALA A 105 -20.15 4.74 12.58
CA ALA A 105 -19.69 5.94 11.87
C ALA A 105 -19.95 7.21 12.70
N ASP A 106 -21.09 7.29 13.37
CA ASP A 106 -21.45 8.42 14.22
C ASP A 106 -20.61 8.46 15.50
N GLU A 107 -20.40 7.31 16.15
CA GLU A 107 -19.55 7.21 17.35
C GLU A 107 -18.09 7.61 17.06
N LEU A 108 -17.56 7.22 15.90
CA LEU A 108 -16.21 7.56 15.46
C LEU A 108 -16.13 8.98 14.88
N GLU A 109 -17.25 9.67 14.75
CA GLU A 109 -17.32 11.02 14.15
C GLU A 109 -16.67 11.10 12.78
N LEU A 110 -16.93 10.10 11.93
CA LEU A 110 -16.30 10.02 10.61
C LEU A 110 -16.87 11.07 9.66
N ALA A 111 -15.97 11.84 9.08
CA ALA A 111 -16.27 12.85 8.08
C ALA A 111 -15.05 13.03 7.17
N PRO A 112 -15.21 13.58 5.96
CA PRO A 112 -14.06 13.90 5.12
C PRO A 112 -13.03 14.73 5.88
N GLY A 113 -11.76 14.32 5.79
CA GLY A 113 -10.64 14.97 6.49
C GLY A 113 -10.23 14.32 7.81
N VAL A 114 -10.99 13.38 8.33
CA VAL A 114 -10.64 12.65 9.56
C VAL A 114 -9.57 11.60 9.23
N VAL A 115 -8.51 11.56 10.04
CA VAL A 115 -7.45 10.55 9.92
C VAL A 115 -7.90 9.27 10.62
N VAL A 116 -7.77 8.14 9.92
CA VAL A 116 -8.19 6.83 10.43
C VAL A 116 -7.16 5.77 10.06
N ASP A 117 -7.23 4.64 10.74
CA ASP A 117 -6.56 3.42 10.32
C ASP A 117 -7.56 2.52 9.60
N ALA A 118 -7.28 2.14 8.36
CA ALA A 118 -7.96 1.03 7.70
C ALA A 118 -7.31 -0.26 8.18
N VAL A 119 -8.09 -1.13 8.80
CA VAL A 119 -7.61 -2.32 9.50
C VAL A 119 -8.29 -3.55 8.94
N ILE A 120 -7.50 -4.56 8.55
CA ILE A 120 -8.03 -5.78 7.94
C ILE A 120 -7.39 -6.99 8.61
N LYS A 121 -8.21 -7.89 9.12
CA LYS A 121 -7.70 -9.18 9.64
C LYS A 121 -7.06 -9.99 8.53
N ALA A 122 -5.96 -10.68 8.86
CA ALA A 122 -5.25 -11.53 7.90
C ALA A 122 -6.17 -12.57 7.23
N THR A 123 -7.16 -13.07 7.94
CA THR A 123 -8.15 -14.03 7.42
C THR A 123 -9.07 -13.44 6.35
N ASN A 124 -9.17 -12.14 6.23
CA ASN A 124 -10.01 -11.43 5.25
C ASN A 124 -9.23 -10.90 4.04
N VAL A 125 -7.92 -11.14 4.00
CA VAL A 125 -7.08 -10.72 2.87
C VAL A 125 -6.97 -11.87 1.88
N SER A 126 -7.50 -11.68 0.67
CA SER A 126 -7.36 -12.62 -0.44
C SER A 126 -6.11 -12.30 -1.24
N VAL A 127 -5.55 -13.30 -1.90
CA VAL A 127 -4.37 -13.13 -2.75
C VAL A 127 -4.70 -13.58 -4.17
N GLU A 128 -4.42 -12.73 -5.12
CA GLU A 128 -4.59 -12.99 -6.55
C GLU A 128 -3.31 -12.67 -7.29
N ILE A 129 -3.10 -13.35 -8.40
CA ILE A 129 -2.01 -13.02 -9.33
C ILE A 129 -2.63 -12.24 -10.48
N PRO A 130 -2.17 -11.01 -10.75
CA PRO A 130 -2.73 -10.22 -11.83
C PRO A 130 -2.42 -10.83 -13.21
N ASP A 131 -3.33 -10.68 -14.15
CA ASP A 131 -3.17 -11.22 -15.51
C ASP A 131 -1.98 -10.59 -16.23
N LYS A 132 -1.69 -9.33 -15.94
CA LYS A 132 -0.59 -8.59 -16.57
C LYS A 132 0.10 -7.69 -15.56
N PHE A 133 1.40 -7.87 -15.54
CA PHE A 133 2.27 -6.93 -14.84
C PHE A 133 3.65 -6.86 -15.51
#